data_1c999445bc2e8762b284d7550bc0089f
#
_entry.id   1c999445bc2e8762b284d7550bc0089f
#
_cell.length_a   1.000
_cell.length_b   1.000
_cell.length_c   1.000
_cell.angle_alpha   90.00
_cell.angle_beta   90.00
_cell.angle_gamma   90.00
#
_symmetry.space_group_name_H-M   'P 1'
#
loop_
_entity.id
_entity.type
_entity.pdbx_description
1 polymer ?
#
loop_
_entity_poly.entity_id
_entity_poly.type
_entity_poly.pdbx_seq_one_letter_code
_entity_poly.pdbx_strand_id
1 'polypeptide(L)'
;MAAVIALSGCGGSSAGSSPSADNPYGLIEPGTIRVASLGDSKPYTFTDSSGNFTGFDVELFKDVAHRAGVDNVVFTGQDFSGLLAAVANGQFDVGVAAIGITDKRKETVDFSEGYLAGYLTVITTKTSGIKDVDGLNGKRLGVVQGTLQEAYAVKNFTSSQLVRFPDNNTAISAVNSGAVDAHFLDYEAAKSYQDQFGLVSAADIPSFDAPAGFAIAKNKPEFKEALNKGLAEAMEDGTWKKLYQKWFPGSPMPEQYLPKAEQTSSPSPAASSR
;
A
#
# COMPACT_ATOMS: atom_id res chain seq x y z
N MET A 1 16.77 38.79 -50.98
CA MET A 1 15.99 38.74 -49.71
C MET A 1 15.82 37.28 -49.31
N ALA A 2 16.58 36.81 -48.32
CA ALA A 2 16.51 35.47 -47.82
C ALA A 2 15.78 35.48 -46.45
N ALA A 3 14.65 34.83 -46.38
CA ALA A 3 13.86 34.71 -45.15
C ALA A 3 14.40 33.54 -44.35
N VAL A 4 14.90 33.81 -43.15
CA VAL A 4 15.29 32.78 -42.15
C VAL A 4 14.05 32.45 -41.34
N ILE A 5 13.55 31.21 -41.48
CA ILE A 5 12.51 30.67 -40.65
C ILE A 5 13.18 30.02 -39.43
N ALA A 6 13.04 30.63 -38.24
CA ALA A 6 13.44 30.04 -36.98
C ALA A 6 12.38 29.02 -36.54
N LEU A 7 12.69 27.72 -36.57
CA LEU A 7 11.90 26.69 -35.94
C LEU A 7 12.19 26.71 -34.41
N SER A 8 11.26 27.27 -33.64
CA SER A 8 11.25 27.09 -32.18
C SER A 8 10.79 25.69 -31.85
N GLY A 9 11.71 24.80 -31.54
CA GLY A 9 11.41 23.47 -31.04
C GLY A 9 10.92 23.55 -29.58
N CYS A 10 9.63 23.32 -29.35
CA CYS A 10 9.10 23.01 -28.02
C CYS A 10 9.53 21.60 -27.64
N GLY A 11 10.67 21.49 -26.99
CA GLY A 11 11.05 20.28 -26.26
C GLY A 11 10.27 20.24 -24.94
N GLY A 12 9.17 19.50 -24.90
CA GLY A 12 8.45 19.20 -23.67
C GLY A 12 9.25 18.22 -22.84
N SER A 13 10.15 18.71 -22.00
CA SER A 13 10.70 17.94 -20.88
C SER A 13 9.64 17.91 -19.81
N SER A 14 9.06 16.73 -19.54
CA SER A 14 8.29 16.45 -18.32
C SER A 14 9.27 16.40 -17.12
N ALA A 15 9.79 17.56 -16.75
CA ALA A 15 10.49 17.76 -15.49
C ALA A 15 9.43 17.99 -14.43
N GLY A 16 9.41 17.15 -13.39
CA GLY A 16 8.62 17.40 -12.19
C GLY A 16 8.84 18.85 -11.73
N SER A 17 7.77 19.54 -11.34
CA SER A 17 7.84 20.92 -10.92
C SER A 17 8.81 21.08 -9.75
N SER A 18 9.71 22.07 -9.82
CA SER A 18 10.58 22.44 -8.70
C SER A 18 9.76 23.21 -7.64
N PRO A 19 10.11 23.09 -6.34
CA PRO A 19 9.48 23.87 -5.29
C PRO A 19 9.51 25.37 -5.60
N SER A 20 8.40 26.06 -5.30
CA SER A 20 8.24 27.50 -5.42
C SER A 20 7.34 28.00 -4.30
N ALA A 21 7.22 29.33 -4.11
CA ALA A 21 6.35 29.90 -3.08
C ALA A 21 4.89 29.42 -3.21
N ASP A 22 4.40 29.26 -4.43
CA ASP A 22 3.04 28.80 -4.73
C ASP A 22 2.91 27.26 -4.80
N ASN A 23 4.05 26.55 -4.79
CA ASN A 23 4.10 25.08 -4.83
C ASN A 23 5.27 24.58 -3.99
N PRO A 24 5.19 24.69 -2.66
CA PRO A 24 6.31 24.39 -1.75
C PRO A 24 6.75 22.93 -1.78
N TYR A 25 5.86 22.03 -2.17
CA TYR A 25 6.14 20.58 -2.25
C TYR A 25 6.54 20.13 -3.67
N GLY A 26 6.59 21.05 -4.63
CA GLY A 26 6.86 20.71 -6.03
C GLY A 26 5.86 19.70 -6.60
N LEU A 27 4.58 19.79 -6.24
CA LEU A 27 3.53 18.92 -6.76
C LEU A 27 3.41 19.06 -8.28
N ILE A 28 2.95 18.01 -8.93
CA ILE A 28 2.73 18.00 -10.38
C ILE A 28 1.73 19.10 -10.77
N GLU A 29 0.69 19.25 -9.97
CA GLU A 29 -0.31 20.30 -10.08
C GLU A 29 -0.34 21.10 -8.77
N PRO A 30 -0.02 22.40 -8.75
CA PRO A 30 -0.03 23.19 -7.54
C PRO A 30 -1.35 23.09 -6.79
N GLY A 31 -1.29 22.79 -5.47
CA GLY A 31 -2.47 22.66 -4.63
C GLY A 31 -3.25 21.35 -4.77
N THR A 32 -2.80 20.41 -5.61
CA THR A 32 -3.42 19.09 -5.80
C THR A 32 -2.39 18.00 -5.62
N ILE A 33 -2.65 17.02 -4.74
CA ILE A 33 -1.84 15.79 -4.64
C ILE A 33 -2.45 14.71 -5.52
N ARG A 34 -1.69 14.24 -6.50
CA ARG A 34 -2.06 13.13 -7.37
C ARG A 34 -1.52 11.82 -6.79
N VAL A 35 -2.44 10.91 -6.44
CA VAL A 35 -2.14 9.66 -5.72
C VAL A 35 -2.31 8.46 -6.64
N ALA A 36 -1.26 7.64 -6.76
CA ALA A 36 -1.35 6.29 -7.32
C ALA A 36 -1.79 5.32 -6.21
N SER A 37 -2.80 4.50 -6.47
CA SER A 37 -3.33 3.57 -5.46
C SER A 37 -3.93 2.32 -6.10
N LEU A 38 -4.20 1.31 -5.28
CA LEU A 38 -5.03 0.17 -5.67
C LEU A 38 -6.50 0.48 -5.44
N GLY A 39 -7.38 0.01 -6.33
CA GLY A 39 -8.82 0.19 -6.21
C GLY A 39 -9.57 -1.02 -5.67
N ASP A 40 -8.85 -2.06 -5.22
CA ASP A 40 -9.42 -3.38 -4.88
C ASP A 40 -8.89 -3.97 -3.56
N SER A 41 -8.05 -3.26 -2.83
CA SER A 41 -7.40 -3.76 -1.61
C SER A 41 -8.13 -3.31 -0.35
N LYS A 42 -9.38 -3.76 -0.17
CA LYS A 42 -10.14 -3.52 1.07
C LYS A 42 -9.48 -4.28 2.23
N PRO A 43 -9.34 -3.66 3.44
CA PRO A 43 -9.88 -2.38 3.88
C PRO A 43 -8.93 -1.19 3.69
N TYR A 44 -7.78 -1.35 3.02
CA TYR A 44 -6.74 -0.32 2.87
C TYR A 44 -7.11 0.75 1.84
N THR A 45 -7.21 0.34 0.56
CA THR A 45 -7.55 1.20 -0.57
C THR A 45 -8.48 0.46 -1.52
N PHE A 46 -9.70 0.92 -1.67
CA PHE A 46 -10.67 0.31 -2.58
C PHE A 46 -11.68 1.35 -3.07
N THR A 47 -12.41 1.01 -4.12
CA THR A 47 -13.53 1.82 -4.61
C THR A 47 -14.84 1.33 -4.01
N ASP A 48 -15.66 2.26 -3.53
CA ASP A 48 -17.02 1.98 -3.09
C ASP A 48 -17.97 1.75 -4.29
N SER A 49 -19.24 1.46 -4.01
CA SER A 49 -20.25 1.24 -5.05
C SER A 49 -20.52 2.45 -5.94
N SER A 50 -20.09 3.64 -5.52
CA SER A 50 -20.19 4.90 -6.29
C SER A 50 -18.92 5.20 -7.09
N GLY A 51 -17.89 4.33 -6.99
CA GLY A 51 -16.61 4.51 -7.65
C GLY A 51 -15.62 5.43 -6.92
N ASN A 52 -15.94 5.85 -5.68
CA ASN A 52 -15.05 6.70 -4.90
C ASN A 52 -14.01 5.86 -4.14
N PHE A 53 -12.77 6.35 -4.10
CA PHE A 53 -11.73 5.76 -3.26
C PHE A 53 -12.03 5.96 -1.78
N THR A 54 -11.93 4.87 -1.01
CA THR A 54 -12.14 4.80 0.43
C THR A 54 -11.24 3.72 1.05
N GLY A 55 -11.18 3.66 2.39
CA GLY A 55 -10.35 2.71 3.14
C GLY A 55 -9.44 3.41 4.14
N PHE A 56 -8.75 2.61 4.95
CA PHE A 56 -7.86 3.11 5.99
C PHE A 56 -6.79 4.06 5.44
N ASP A 57 -6.06 3.60 4.44
CA ASP A 57 -4.97 4.37 3.82
C ASP A 57 -5.49 5.65 3.15
N VAL A 58 -6.66 5.57 2.52
CA VAL A 58 -7.27 6.72 1.84
C VAL A 58 -7.67 7.80 2.85
N GLU A 59 -8.33 7.42 3.95
CA GLU A 59 -8.78 8.36 4.98
C GLU A 59 -7.59 8.93 5.76
N LEU A 60 -6.61 8.08 6.11
CA LEU A 60 -5.39 8.53 6.78
C LEU A 60 -4.60 9.50 5.89
N PHE A 61 -4.41 9.17 4.62
CA PHE A 61 -3.67 10.04 3.71
C PHE A 61 -4.36 11.39 3.49
N LYS A 62 -5.69 11.42 3.38
CA LYS A 62 -6.45 12.67 3.27
C LYS A 62 -6.30 13.55 4.51
N ASP A 63 -6.31 12.96 5.71
CA ASP A 63 -6.06 13.69 6.96
C ASP A 63 -4.64 14.25 7.01
N VAL A 64 -3.64 13.44 6.64
CA VAL A 64 -2.23 13.86 6.58
C VAL A 64 -2.01 14.96 5.54
N ALA A 65 -2.62 14.87 4.36
CA ALA A 65 -2.55 15.89 3.32
C ALA A 65 -3.19 17.22 3.79
N HIS A 66 -4.35 17.15 4.46
CA HIS A 66 -5.00 18.31 5.08
C HIS A 66 -4.06 19.01 6.08
N ARG A 67 -3.38 18.24 6.96
CA ARG A 67 -2.38 18.76 7.92
C ARG A 67 -1.18 19.39 7.22
N ALA A 68 -0.82 18.90 6.04
CA ALA A 68 0.21 19.49 5.18
C ALA A 68 -0.29 20.73 4.42
N GLY A 69 -1.55 21.14 4.59
CA GLY A 69 -2.15 22.31 3.93
C GLY A 69 -2.63 22.05 2.50
N VAL A 70 -2.85 20.78 2.10
CA VAL A 70 -3.35 20.41 0.78
C VAL A 70 -4.63 19.59 0.90
N ASP A 71 -5.77 20.20 0.59
CA ASP A 71 -7.08 19.55 0.68
C ASP A 71 -7.49 18.79 -0.57
N ASN A 72 -6.95 19.17 -1.73
CA ASN A 72 -7.29 18.51 -2.98
C ASN A 72 -6.41 17.28 -3.20
N VAL A 73 -6.98 16.09 -3.00
CA VAL A 73 -6.31 14.79 -3.13
C VAL A 73 -7.06 13.93 -4.14
N VAL A 74 -6.40 13.61 -5.26
CA VAL A 74 -6.99 12.83 -6.36
C VAL A 74 -6.35 11.45 -6.44
N PHE A 75 -7.14 10.42 -6.11
CA PHE A 75 -6.72 9.02 -6.21
C PHE A 75 -6.98 8.46 -7.60
N THR A 76 -6.04 7.68 -8.12
CA THR A 76 -6.13 6.98 -9.40
C THR A 76 -5.70 5.53 -9.23
N GLY A 77 -6.50 4.59 -9.75
CA GLY A 77 -6.18 3.16 -9.72
C GLY A 77 -5.00 2.83 -10.63
N GLN A 78 -4.07 2.02 -10.10
CA GLN A 78 -2.89 1.54 -10.79
C GLN A 78 -2.65 0.08 -10.44
N ASP A 79 -2.06 -0.68 -11.36
CA ASP A 79 -1.49 -1.99 -11.03
C ASP A 79 -0.29 -1.81 -10.10
N PHE A 80 -0.18 -2.63 -9.07
CA PHE A 80 0.88 -2.49 -8.07
C PHE A 80 2.28 -2.58 -8.68
N SER A 81 2.46 -3.44 -9.68
CA SER A 81 3.75 -3.66 -10.35
C SER A 81 4.34 -2.40 -11.01
N GLY A 82 3.49 -1.48 -11.46
CA GLY A 82 3.89 -0.21 -12.09
C GLY A 82 3.87 0.99 -11.15
N LEU A 83 3.24 0.88 -9.97
CA LEU A 83 2.92 2.00 -9.10
C LEU A 83 4.16 2.79 -8.65
N LEU A 84 5.18 2.10 -8.14
CA LEU A 84 6.41 2.77 -7.67
C LEU A 84 7.17 3.46 -8.81
N ALA A 85 7.22 2.83 -9.98
CA ALA A 85 7.84 3.44 -11.17
C ALA A 85 7.07 4.67 -11.64
N ALA A 86 5.74 4.66 -11.60
CA ALA A 86 4.89 5.79 -11.95
C ALA A 86 5.12 6.99 -11.00
N VAL A 87 5.28 6.74 -9.70
CA VAL A 87 5.65 7.76 -8.71
C VAL A 87 7.07 8.29 -8.98
N ALA A 88 8.05 7.40 -9.15
CA ALA A 88 9.44 7.79 -9.40
C ALA A 88 9.60 8.64 -10.66
N ASN A 89 8.80 8.37 -11.70
CA ASN A 89 8.81 9.08 -12.97
C ASN A 89 7.94 10.35 -12.97
N GLY A 90 7.37 10.74 -11.83
CA GLY A 90 6.58 11.97 -11.70
C GLY A 90 5.21 11.93 -12.41
N GLN A 91 4.64 10.76 -12.62
CA GLN A 91 3.25 10.62 -13.09
C GLN A 91 2.26 10.85 -11.93
N PHE A 92 2.69 10.57 -10.70
CA PHE A 92 1.98 10.81 -9.45
C PHE A 92 2.92 11.43 -8.44
N ASP A 93 2.36 12.20 -7.49
CA ASP A 93 3.12 12.81 -6.40
C ASP A 93 3.47 11.79 -5.32
N VAL A 94 2.58 10.82 -5.11
CA VAL A 94 2.69 9.83 -4.02
C VAL A 94 1.98 8.53 -4.38
N GLY A 95 2.48 7.42 -3.83
CA GLY A 95 1.83 6.10 -3.85
C GLY A 95 1.26 5.77 -2.47
N VAL A 96 -0.02 5.38 -2.43
CA VAL A 96 -0.76 5.05 -1.19
C VAL A 96 -1.52 3.73 -1.41
N ALA A 97 -1.01 2.63 -0.88
CA ALA A 97 -1.57 1.29 -1.06
C ALA A 97 -0.97 0.27 -0.07
N ALA A 98 -0.91 0.58 1.21
CA ALA A 98 -0.25 -0.25 2.24
C ALA A 98 1.16 -0.71 1.82
N ILE A 99 1.96 0.19 1.23
CA ILE A 99 3.21 -0.14 0.55
C ILE A 99 4.31 -0.41 1.58
N GLY A 100 4.69 -1.67 1.77
CA GLY A 100 5.78 -2.05 2.68
C GLY A 100 7.11 -1.35 2.33
N ILE A 101 7.71 -0.73 3.32
CA ILE A 101 9.02 -0.05 3.22
C ILE A 101 10.12 -1.09 3.16
N THR A 102 10.86 -1.18 2.05
CA THR A 102 12.02 -2.07 1.91
C THR A 102 13.21 -1.33 1.33
N ASP A 103 14.42 -1.79 1.62
CA ASP A 103 15.65 -1.17 1.08
C ASP A 103 15.66 -1.21 -0.45
N LYS A 104 15.20 -2.31 -1.06
CA LYS A 104 15.07 -2.40 -2.51
C LYS A 104 14.13 -1.34 -3.09
N ARG A 105 12.99 -1.07 -2.46
CA ARG A 105 12.05 -0.04 -2.91
C ARG A 105 12.59 1.37 -2.69
N LYS A 106 13.38 1.56 -1.61
CA LYS A 106 14.09 2.83 -1.35
C LYS A 106 15.13 3.19 -2.42
N GLU A 107 15.58 2.24 -3.24
CA GLU A 107 16.43 2.54 -4.39
C GLU A 107 15.68 3.37 -5.45
N THR A 108 14.36 3.18 -5.57
CA THR A 108 13.51 3.79 -6.60
C THR A 108 12.75 5.01 -6.10
N VAL A 109 12.19 4.95 -4.89
CA VAL A 109 11.37 6.01 -4.26
C VAL A 109 11.84 6.27 -2.84
N ASP A 110 11.46 7.42 -2.27
CA ASP A 110 11.52 7.64 -0.84
C ASP A 110 10.21 7.22 -0.18
N PHE A 111 10.20 7.13 1.15
CA PHE A 111 9.02 6.79 1.93
C PHE A 111 8.81 7.78 3.06
N SER A 112 7.56 7.96 3.45
CA SER A 112 7.23 8.52 4.76
C SER A 112 7.72 7.61 5.88
N GLU A 113 7.57 8.04 7.13
CA GLU A 113 7.59 7.13 8.27
C GLU A 113 6.52 6.06 8.14
N GLY A 114 6.75 4.90 8.79
CA GLY A 114 5.80 3.80 8.77
C GLY A 114 4.55 4.12 9.59
N TYR A 115 3.39 3.76 9.06
CA TYR A 115 2.10 4.03 9.70
C TYR A 115 1.26 2.77 9.97
N LEU A 116 1.67 1.62 9.46
CA LEU A 116 0.94 0.36 9.63
C LEU A 116 1.91 -0.81 9.58
N ALA A 117 1.67 -1.80 10.44
CA ALA A 117 2.28 -3.12 10.36
C ALA A 117 1.16 -4.17 10.28
N GLY A 118 1.37 -5.23 9.51
CA GLY A 118 0.35 -6.24 9.28
C GLY A 118 0.92 -7.65 9.17
N TYR A 119 0.02 -8.62 9.05
CA TYR A 119 0.33 -10.02 8.80
C TYR A 119 -0.04 -10.37 7.37
N LEU A 120 0.54 -11.44 6.85
CA LEU A 120 0.19 -12.02 5.56
C LEU A 120 -0.53 -13.34 5.76
N THR A 121 -1.36 -13.72 4.80
CA THR A 121 -2.08 -15.00 4.87
C THR A 121 -2.27 -15.61 3.49
N VAL A 122 -2.36 -16.93 3.47
CA VAL A 122 -2.79 -17.69 2.29
C VAL A 122 -4.25 -18.05 2.46
N ILE A 123 -5.09 -17.68 1.51
CA ILE A 123 -6.51 -18.06 1.48
C ILE A 123 -6.80 -19.03 0.34
N THR A 124 -7.80 -19.87 0.57
CA THR A 124 -8.20 -20.95 -0.34
C THR A 124 -9.67 -21.29 -0.18
N THR A 125 -10.20 -22.19 -1.02
CA THR A 125 -11.56 -22.72 -0.85
C THR A 125 -11.62 -23.73 0.29
N LYS A 126 -12.79 -23.87 0.93
CA LYS A 126 -13.02 -24.87 1.99
C LYS A 126 -12.74 -26.31 1.55
N THR A 127 -12.82 -26.59 0.26
CA THR A 127 -12.68 -27.93 -0.34
C THR A 127 -11.29 -28.22 -0.89
N SER A 128 -10.35 -27.24 -0.85
CA SER A 128 -9.01 -27.37 -1.43
C SER A 128 -8.13 -28.44 -0.79
N GLY A 129 -8.37 -28.74 0.50
CA GLY A 129 -7.52 -29.60 1.31
C GLY A 129 -6.23 -28.94 1.81
N ILE A 130 -5.95 -27.68 1.43
CA ILE A 130 -4.80 -26.90 1.89
C ILE A 130 -5.10 -26.38 3.30
N LYS A 131 -4.28 -26.74 4.29
CA LYS A 131 -4.50 -26.39 5.71
C LYS A 131 -3.30 -25.67 6.35
N ASP A 132 -2.16 -25.65 5.66
CA ASP A 132 -0.89 -25.10 6.11
C ASP A 132 0.01 -24.81 4.92
N VAL A 133 1.23 -24.34 5.19
CA VAL A 133 2.26 -24.02 4.16
C VAL A 133 2.69 -25.29 3.40
N ASP A 134 2.76 -26.44 4.05
CA ASP A 134 3.16 -27.70 3.42
C ASP A 134 2.12 -28.16 2.38
N GLY A 135 0.86 -27.86 2.64
CA GLY A 135 -0.23 -28.11 1.70
C GLY A 135 -0.15 -27.33 0.39
N LEU A 136 0.74 -26.31 0.29
CA LEU A 136 1.00 -25.56 -0.94
C LEU A 136 1.94 -26.28 -1.91
N ASN A 137 2.62 -27.36 -1.49
CA ASN A 137 3.55 -28.10 -2.34
C ASN A 137 2.84 -28.63 -3.59
N GLY A 138 3.37 -28.28 -4.77
CA GLY A 138 2.81 -28.64 -6.08
C GLY A 138 1.53 -27.89 -6.47
N LYS A 139 1.03 -26.99 -5.62
CA LYS A 139 -0.19 -26.21 -5.88
C LYS A 139 0.09 -24.93 -6.64
N ARG A 140 -0.92 -24.45 -7.36
CA ARG A 140 -0.89 -23.15 -8.03
C ARG A 140 -1.24 -22.07 -7.02
N LEU A 141 -0.27 -21.20 -6.72
CA LEU A 141 -0.42 -20.12 -5.75
C LEU A 141 -0.48 -18.77 -6.47
N GLY A 142 -1.62 -18.10 -6.39
CA GLY A 142 -1.80 -16.74 -6.88
C GLY A 142 -1.08 -15.73 -6.00
N VAL A 143 -0.40 -14.78 -6.64
CA VAL A 143 0.23 -13.61 -6.00
C VAL A 143 0.01 -12.38 -6.86
N VAL A 144 -0.12 -11.21 -6.27
CA VAL A 144 -0.10 -9.95 -7.04
C VAL A 144 1.34 -9.58 -7.38
N GLN A 145 1.57 -9.27 -8.65
CA GLN A 145 2.91 -8.99 -9.18
C GLN A 145 3.53 -7.74 -8.51
N GLY A 146 4.82 -7.83 -8.18
CA GLY A 146 5.60 -6.72 -7.58
C GLY A 146 5.41 -6.56 -6.07
N THR A 147 4.56 -7.38 -5.44
CA THR A 147 4.28 -7.31 -4.00
C THR A 147 5.36 -7.98 -3.15
N LEU A 148 5.31 -7.74 -1.83
CA LEU A 148 6.12 -8.47 -0.85
C LEU A 148 5.72 -9.95 -0.78
N GLN A 149 4.44 -10.24 -0.99
CA GLN A 149 3.91 -11.60 -1.06
C GLN A 149 4.55 -12.38 -2.21
N GLU A 150 4.64 -11.79 -3.39
CA GLU A 150 5.36 -12.43 -4.50
C GLU A 150 6.82 -12.69 -4.13
N ALA A 151 7.54 -11.67 -3.63
CA ALA A 151 8.95 -11.81 -3.26
C ALA A 151 9.17 -12.89 -2.18
N TYR A 152 8.26 -12.98 -1.20
CA TYR A 152 8.29 -14.02 -0.19
C TYR A 152 8.03 -15.41 -0.77
N ALA A 153 6.99 -15.52 -1.60
CA ALA A 153 6.61 -16.81 -2.19
C ALA A 153 7.72 -17.37 -3.10
N VAL A 154 8.37 -16.51 -3.88
CA VAL A 154 9.56 -16.91 -4.70
C VAL A 154 10.67 -17.50 -3.82
N LYS A 155 10.89 -16.95 -2.63
CA LYS A 155 11.95 -17.38 -1.73
C LYS A 155 11.57 -18.60 -0.87
N ASN A 156 10.34 -18.66 -0.40
CA ASN A 156 9.93 -19.57 0.68
C ASN A 156 8.94 -20.65 0.23
N PHE A 157 8.15 -20.42 -0.83
CA PHE A 157 7.19 -21.39 -1.37
C PHE A 157 7.68 -22.00 -2.68
N THR A 158 8.94 -22.42 -2.68
CA THR A 158 9.66 -22.87 -3.88
C THR A 158 9.08 -24.11 -4.56
N SER A 159 8.28 -24.89 -3.84
CA SER A 159 7.57 -26.06 -4.37
C SER A 159 6.18 -25.73 -4.92
N SER A 160 5.72 -24.49 -4.82
CA SER A 160 4.44 -24.02 -5.39
C SER A 160 4.65 -23.51 -6.82
N GLN A 161 3.60 -23.60 -7.64
CA GLN A 161 3.57 -23.00 -8.96
C GLN A 161 2.99 -21.57 -8.84
N LEU A 162 3.84 -20.54 -8.89
CA LEU A 162 3.39 -19.16 -8.74
C LEU A 162 2.69 -18.66 -10.00
N VAL A 163 1.47 -18.14 -9.81
CA VAL A 163 0.68 -17.48 -10.86
C VAL A 163 0.52 -16.00 -10.48
N ARG A 164 0.98 -15.12 -11.38
CA ARG A 164 1.00 -13.68 -11.16
C ARG A 164 -0.26 -13.02 -11.67
N PHE A 165 -0.85 -12.14 -10.86
CA PHE A 165 -2.04 -11.38 -11.19
C PHE A 165 -1.76 -9.87 -11.10
N PRO A 166 -2.49 -9.03 -11.84
CA PRO A 166 -2.36 -7.57 -11.72
C PRO A 166 -2.94 -7.04 -10.41
N ASP A 167 -3.98 -7.68 -9.89
CA ASP A 167 -4.77 -7.24 -8.72
C ASP A 167 -5.34 -8.43 -7.93
N ASN A 168 -5.87 -8.15 -6.73
CA ASN A 168 -6.47 -9.16 -5.87
C ASN A 168 -7.79 -9.71 -6.42
N ASN A 169 -8.63 -8.89 -7.06
CA ASN A 169 -9.93 -9.35 -7.57
C ASN A 169 -9.78 -10.42 -8.63
N THR A 170 -8.82 -10.25 -9.56
CA THR A 170 -8.51 -11.27 -10.59
C THR A 170 -7.94 -12.54 -9.97
N ALA A 171 -7.07 -12.42 -8.95
CA ALA A 171 -6.53 -13.55 -8.21
C ALA A 171 -7.64 -14.33 -7.45
N ILE A 172 -8.55 -13.63 -6.77
CA ILE A 172 -9.68 -14.22 -6.05
C ILE A 172 -10.65 -14.91 -7.02
N SER A 173 -10.92 -14.30 -8.17
CA SER A 173 -11.73 -14.92 -9.21
C SER A 173 -11.08 -16.22 -9.71
N ALA A 174 -9.77 -16.26 -9.82
CA ALA A 174 -9.02 -17.46 -10.20
C ALA A 174 -9.07 -18.56 -9.10
N VAL A 175 -9.07 -18.19 -7.81
CA VAL A 175 -9.28 -19.16 -6.71
C VAL A 175 -10.70 -19.74 -6.78
N ASN A 176 -11.71 -18.90 -6.94
CA ASN A 176 -13.11 -19.34 -6.98
C ASN A 176 -13.43 -20.22 -8.19
N SER A 177 -12.80 -19.97 -9.34
CA SER A 177 -12.94 -20.80 -10.54
C SER A 177 -12.09 -22.06 -10.54
N GLY A 178 -11.16 -22.20 -9.57
CA GLY A 178 -10.19 -23.29 -9.52
C GLY A 178 -9.06 -23.15 -10.55
N ALA A 179 -8.85 -21.97 -11.13
CA ALA A 179 -7.69 -21.69 -12.00
C ALA A 179 -6.38 -21.64 -11.20
N VAL A 180 -6.44 -21.22 -9.93
CA VAL A 180 -5.40 -21.40 -8.91
C VAL A 180 -5.99 -22.06 -7.67
N ASP A 181 -5.13 -22.67 -6.84
CA ASP A 181 -5.56 -23.44 -5.68
C ASP A 181 -5.62 -22.58 -4.40
N ALA A 182 -4.85 -21.50 -4.35
CA ALA A 182 -4.80 -20.56 -3.23
C ALA A 182 -4.32 -19.18 -3.72
N HIS A 183 -4.49 -18.14 -2.86
CA HIS A 183 -3.97 -16.80 -3.06
C HIS A 183 -3.27 -16.29 -1.80
N PHE A 184 -2.11 -15.65 -1.96
CA PHE A 184 -1.30 -15.11 -0.87
C PHE A 184 -1.35 -13.57 -0.88
N LEU A 185 -1.86 -12.98 0.20
CA LEU A 185 -2.16 -11.56 0.31
C LEU A 185 -2.07 -11.06 1.76
N ASP A 186 -2.35 -9.78 1.97
CA ASP A 186 -2.42 -9.17 3.31
C ASP A 186 -3.60 -9.75 4.12
N TYR A 187 -3.37 -10.01 5.39
CA TYR A 187 -4.32 -10.64 6.29
C TYR A 187 -5.66 -9.91 6.37
N GLU A 188 -5.63 -8.59 6.52
CA GLU A 188 -6.86 -7.80 6.63
C GLU A 188 -7.64 -7.74 5.30
N ALA A 189 -6.93 -7.72 4.17
CA ALA A 189 -7.57 -7.84 2.86
C ALA A 189 -8.20 -9.23 2.69
N ALA A 190 -7.51 -10.28 3.14
CA ALA A 190 -8.02 -11.65 3.10
C ALA A 190 -9.33 -11.82 3.85
N LYS A 191 -9.48 -11.22 5.05
CA LYS A 191 -10.74 -11.27 5.82
C LYS A 191 -11.93 -10.77 5.01
N SER A 192 -11.75 -9.68 4.28
CA SER A 192 -12.82 -9.14 3.42
C SER A 192 -13.25 -10.12 2.32
N TYR A 193 -12.30 -10.80 1.68
CA TYR A 193 -12.60 -11.81 0.65
C TYR A 193 -13.16 -13.11 1.23
N GLN A 194 -12.72 -13.51 2.43
CA GLN A 194 -13.27 -14.65 3.15
C GLN A 194 -14.77 -14.46 3.44
N ASP A 195 -15.14 -13.28 3.95
CA ASP A 195 -16.53 -12.94 4.25
C ASP A 195 -17.39 -12.90 2.98
N GLN A 196 -16.86 -12.33 1.90
CA GLN A 196 -17.60 -12.16 0.65
C GLN A 196 -17.77 -13.45 -0.15
N PHE A 197 -16.74 -14.31 -0.18
CA PHE A 197 -16.68 -15.48 -1.07
C PHE A 197 -16.64 -16.81 -0.33
N GLY A 198 -16.67 -16.81 1.01
CA GLY A 198 -16.65 -18.02 1.81
C GLY A 198 -15.31 -18.76 1.76
N LEU A 199 -14.21 -18.05 1.45
CA LEU A 199 -12.86 -18.58 1.49
C LEU A 199 -12.38 -18.76 2.93
N VAL A 200 -11.28 -19.49 3.13
CA VAL A 200 -10.70 -19.76 4.44
C VAL A 200 -9.20 -19.51 4.42
N SER A 201 -8.62 -19.09 5.56
CA SER A 201 -7.17 -19.06 5.74
C SER A 201 -6.63 -20.50 5.78
N ALA A 202 -5.56 -20.74 5.04
CA ALA A 202 -4.78 -21.95 5.09
C ALA A 202 -3.53 -21.79 5.97
N ALA A 203 -2.89 -20.62 5.92
CA ALA A 203 -1.69 -20.32 6.71
C ALA A 203 -1.56 -18.83 6.93
N ASP A 204 -1.30 -18.42 8.16
CA ASP A 204 -0.93 -17.06 8.50
C ASP A 204 0.60 -16.96 8.61
N ILE A 205 1.18 -16.00 7.93
CA ILE A 205 2.60 -15.77 7.91
C ILE A 205 2.88 -14.49 8.72
N PRO A 206 3.70 -14.58 9.79
CA PRO A 206 4.08 -13.39 10.54
C PRO A 206 4.63 -12.32 9.60
N SER A 207 4.23 -11.08 9.84
CA SER A 207 4.68 -9.96 9.03
C SER A 207 6.19 -9.88 9.02
N PHE A 208 6.72 -9.47 7.88
CA PHE A 208 8.09 -8.95 7.80
C PHE A 208 8.17 -7.65 8.57
N ASP A 209 9.38 -7.31 9.03
CA ASP A 209 9.74 -6.01 9.61
C ASP A 209 9.71 -4.88 8.56
N ALA A 210 8.64 -4.82 7.78
CA ALA A 210 8.44 -3.84 6.71
C ALA A 210 7.11 -3.10 6.93
N PRO A 211 7.10 -2.05 7.78
CA PRO A 211 5.91 -1.24 7.97
C PRO A 211 5.48 -0.62 6.64
N ALA A 212 4.17 -0.39 6.48
CA ALA A 212 3.67 0.36 5.34
C ALA A 212 3.98 1.85 5.49
N GLY A 213 4.32 2.50 4.36
CA GLY A 213 4.58 3.93 4.26
C GLY A 213 4.06 4.50 2.94
N PHE A 214 3.92 5.81 2.86
CA PHE A 214 3.60 6.50 1.63
C PHE A 214 4.85 6.59 0.75
N ALA A 215 4.76 6.11 -0.49
CA ALA A 215 5.87 6.14 -1.45
C ALA A 215 5.91 7.50 -2.15
N ILE A 216 7.05 8.18 -2.11
CA ILE A 216 7.23 9.56 -2.59
C ILE A 216 8.36 9.56 -3.62
N ALA A 217 8.24 10.36 -4.69
CA ALA A 217 9.35 10.54 -5.62
C ALA A 217 10.60 11.05 -4.89
N LYS A 218 11.77 10.59 -5.32
CA LYS A 218 13.05 11.12 -4.79
C LYS A 218 13.17 12.61 -5.04
N ASN A 219 13.96 13.29 -4.22
CA ASN A 219 14.18 14.75 -4.29
C ASN A 219 12.93 15.61 -3.98
N LYS A 220 12.07 15.12 -3.09
CA LYS A 220 10.91 15.85 -2.54
C LYS A 220 10.99 15.92 -1.00
N PRO A 221 12.10 16.44 -0.40
CA PRO A 221 12.29 16.39 1.04
C PRO A 221 11.25 17.19 1.82
N GLU A 222 10.82 18.36 1.30
CA GLU A 222 9.82 19.20 1.94
C GLU A 222 8.46 18.52 1.98
N PHE A 223 8.07 17.82 0.90
CA PHE A 223 6.83 17.05 0.85
C PHE A 223 6.87 15.87 1.81
N LYS A 224 7.98 15.12 1.83
CA LYS A 224 8.19 14.01 2.76
C LYS A 224 8.12 14.48 4.21
N GLU A 225 8.77 15.59 4.56
CA GLU A 225 8.74 16.15 5.92
C GLU A 225 7.32 16.57 6.33
N ALA A 226 6.57 17.23 5.44
CA ALA A 226 5.19 17.61 5.69
C ALA A 226 4.28 16.39 5.92
N LEU A 227 4.42 15.32 5.13
CA LEU A 227 3.68 14.08 5.35
C LEU A 227 4.05 13.39 6.66
N ASN A 228 5.34 13.35 7.01
CA ASN A 228 5.79 12.77 8.29
C ASN A 228 5.26 13.55 9.49
N LYS A 229 5.27 14.88 9.41
CA LYS A 229 4.68 15.74 10.44
C LYS A 229 3.18 15.45 10.60
N GLY A 230 2.43 15.41 9.50
CA GLY A 230 1.00 15.09 9.52
C GLY A 230 0.71 13.71 10.09
N LEU A 231 1.52 12.69 9.76
CA LEU A 231 1.43 11.36 10.36
C LEU A 231 1.65 11.37 11.86
N ALA A 232 2.71 12.05 12.32
CA ALA A 232 3.02 12.15 13.75
C ALA A 232 1.89 12.84 14.52
N GLU A 233 1.31 13.91 13.98
CA GLU A 233 0.17 14.61 14.56
C GLU A 233 -1.08 13.73 14.60
N ALA A 234 -1.39 12.97 13.53
CA ALA A 234 -2.53 12.06 13.49
C ALA A 234 -2.40 10.90 14.49
N MET A 235 -1.17 10.43 14.74
CA MET A 235 -0.90 9.45 15.80
C MET A 235 -1.06 10.05 17.19
N GLU A 236 -0.52 11.24 17.44
CA GLU A 236 -0.51 11.89 18.75
C GLU A 236 -1.91 12.33 19.21
N ASP A 237 -2.76 12.82 18.30
CA ASP A 237 -4.13 13.26 18.64
C ASP A 237 -5.16 12.12 18.61
N GLY A 238 -4.73 10.89 18.28
CA GLY A 238 -5.57 9.69 18.23
C GLY A 238 -6.42 9.55 16.97
N THR A 239 -6.25 10.39 15.96
CA THR A 239 -6.93 10.24 14.65
C THR A 239 -6.57 8.91 14.00
N TRP A 240 -5.28 8.55 13.98
CA TRP A 240 -4.82 7.25 13.49
C TRP A 240 -5.52 6.08 14.20
N LYS A 241 -5.60 6.13 15.54
CA LYS A 241 -6.26 5.12 16.36
C LYS A 241 -7.74 4.95 16.01
N LYS A 242 -8.47 6.06 15.84
CA LYS A 242 -9.88 6.03 15.44
C LYS A 242 -10.08 5.41 14.06
N LEU A 243 -9.22 5.74 13.10
CA LEU A 243 -9.24 5.17 11.76
C LEU A 243 -8.91 3.67 11.80
N TYR A 244 -7.91 3.28 12.58
CA TYR A 244 -7.56 1.87 12.75
C TYR A 244 -8.74 1.07 13.32
N GLN A 245 -9.37 1.53 14.38
CA GLN A 245 -10.55 0.87 14.98
C GLN A 245 -11.73 0.78 14.01
N LYS A 246 -11.93 1.79 13.17
CA LYS A 246 -12.97 1.80 12.15
C LYS A 246 -12.76 0.73 11.09
N TRP A 247 -11.52 0.63 10.58
CA TRP A 247 -11.22 -0.19 9.41
C TRP A 247 -10.74 -1.61 9.74
N PHE A 248 -10.20 -1.82 10.94
CA PHE A 248 -9.69 -3.11 11.42
C PHE A 248 -10.37 -3.52 12.75
N PRO A 249 -11.70 -3.66 12.77
CA PRO A 249 -12.42 -4.02 13.99
C PRO A 249 -11.98 -5.39 14.49
N GLY A 250 -11.58 -5.46 15.76
CA GLY A 250 -11.13 -6.70 16.41
C GLY A 250 -9.70 -7.12 16.09
N SER A 251 -8.96 -6.38 15.29
CA SER A 251 -7.54 -6.63 15.06
C SER A 251 -6.69 -6.10 16.23
N PRO A 252 -5.58 -6.77 16.58
CA PRO A 252 -4.66 -6.26 17.60
C PRO A 252 -4.17 -4.86 17.24
N MET A 253 -4.18 -3.96 18.24
CA MET A 253 -3.74 -2.58 18.05
C MET A 253 -2.21 -2.52 18.03
N PRO A 254 -1.55 -2.01 16.97
CA PRO A 254 -0.10 -1.82 16.96
C PRO A 254 0.28 -0.65 17.87
N GLU A 255 0.82 -0.96 19.05
CA GLU A 255 1.10 0.02 20.12
C GLU A 255 2.08 1.12 19.69
N GLN A 256 3.01 0.84 18.78
CA GLN A 256 3.98 1.80 18.28
C GLN A 256 3.38 3.01 17.56
N TYR A 257 2.11 2.92 17.13
CA TYR A 257 1.40 4.02 16.45
C TYR A 257 0.37 4.74 17.35
N LEU A 258 0.27 4.33 18.63
CA LEU A 258 -0.58 5.00 19.59
C LEU A 258 0.05 6.31 20.09
N PRO A 259 -0.74 7.23 20.64
CA PRO A 259 -0.23 8.39 21.36
C PRO A 259 0.80 7.96 22.42
N LYS A 260 1.88 8.71 22.59
CA LYS A 260 2.97 8.37 23.54
C LYS A 260 2.47 8.14 24.96
N ALA A 261 1.44 8.85 25.38
CA ALA A 261 0.81 8.68 26.68
C ALA A 261 0.16 7.29 26.85
N GLU A 262 -0.28 6.65 25.76
CA GLU A 262 -0.91 5.33 25.77
C GLU A 262 0.11 4.18 25.62
N GLN A 263 1.25 4.40 24.97
CA GLN A 263 2.31 3.40 24.79
C GLN A 263 2.97 2.95 26.10
N THR A 264 2.95 3.78 27.14
CA THR A 264 3.56 3.50 28.44
C THR A 264 2.71 2.68 29.39
N SER A 265 1.43 2.41 29.02
CA SER A 265 0.46 1.74 29.89
C SER A 265 0.25 0.25 29.63
N SER A 266 0.83 -0.29 28.56
CA SER A 266 0.74 -1.73 28.22
C SER A 266 1.95 -2.52 28.74
N PRO A 267 1.72 -3.69 29.38
CA PRO A 267 2.82 -4.58 29.76
C PRO A 267 3.49 -5.14 28.49
N SER A 268 4.79 -4.99 28.39
CA SER A 268 5.61 -5.59 27.33
C SER A 268 5.30 -7.10 27.21
N PRO A 269 5.01 -7.62 26.01
CA PRO A 269 4.85 -9.06 25.85
C PRO A 269 6.19 -9.73 26.22
N ALA A 270 6.17 -10.51 27.31
CA ALA A 270 7.32 -11.28 27.73
C ALA A 270 7.81 -12.15 26.56
N ALA A 271 9.07 -12.01 26.22
CA ALA A 271 9.74 -12.87 25.28
C ALA A 271 9.54 -14.33 25.71
N SER A 272 8.70 -15.04 25.00
CA SER A 272 8.52 -16.48 25.16
C SER A 272 9.77 -17.16 24.58
N SER A 273 10.79 -17.29 25.45
CA SER A 273 11.87 -18.23 25.22
C SER A 273 11.38 -19.64 25.49
N ARG A 274 11.17 -20.42 24.42
CA ARG A 274 11.50 -21.86 24.39
C ARG A 274 11.36 -22.41 22.97
#